data_505fc2b4a644c887c4e98f9ebbb16eed
#
_entry.id   505fc2b4a644c887c4e98f9ebbb16eed
#
_cell.length_a   1.000
_cell.length_b   1.000
_cell.length_c   1.000
_cell.angle_alpha   90.00
_cell.angle_beta   90.00
_cell.angle_gamma   90.00
#
_symmetry.space_group_name_H-M   'P 1'
#
loop_
_entity.id
_entity.type
_entity.pdbx_description
1 polymer ?
#
loop_
_entity_poly.entity_id
_entity_poly.type
_entity_poly.pdbx_seq_one_letter_code
_entity_poly.pdbx_strand_id
1 'polypeptide(L)'
;GNISWSLYVIFGIVLGWILIVPPIIMRHDIIIKCAWLDFFSILLFLYLVNMITPTKSDWFDALSLPIVCLLMIMLMIILILCKIFRPRPITIIALSIFMLGLFTVAVDIFTNLFLGKGITAYWSLPAIIACTAITILLLVVSRLAKLKAIIRKKMHI
;
A
#
# COMPACT_ATOMS: atom_id res chain seq x y z
N GLY A 1 13.28 10.06 -31.57
CA GLY A 1 13.56 9.60 -30.22
C GLY A 1 12.66 10.18 -29.11
N ASN A 2 11.77 11.17 -29.40
CA ASN A 2 11.07 11.89 -28.32
C ASN A 2 9.63 11.43 -28.06
N ILE A 3 9.11 10.49 -28.85
CA ILE A 3 7.71 10.06 -28.74
C ILE A 3 7.50 9.10 -27.54
N SER A 4 8.49 8.28 -27.23
CA SER A 4 8.41 7.32 -26.14
C SER A 4 8.28 8.00 -24.75
N TRP A 5 9.01 9.12 -24.53
CA TRP A 5 8.94 9.83 -23.25
C TRP A 5 7.57 10.47 -23.00
N SER A 6 6.97 11.06 -24.01
CA SER A 6 5.64 11.66 -23.89
C SER A 6 4.55 10.63 -23.59
N LEU A 7 4.67 9.41 -24.09
CA LEU A 7 3.75 8.30 -23.78
C LEU A 7 3.78 7.92 -22.30
N TYR A 8 4.96 7.86 -21.67
CA TYR A 8 5.06 7.60 -20.23
C TYR A 8 4.34 8.65 -19.40
N VAL A 9 4.47 9.93 -19.78
CA VAL A 9 3.80 11.04 -19.09
C VAL A 9 2.29 10.94 -19.25
N ILE A 10 1.80 10.72 -20.48
CA ILE A 10 0.37 10.59 -20.76
C ILE A 10 -0.24 9.43 -19.98
N PHE A 11 0.36 8.25 -20.02
CA PHE A 11 -0.11 7.08 -19.28
C PHE A 11 -0.05 7.30 -17.76
N GLY A 12 0.97 7.99 -17.25
CA GLY A 12 1.08 8.34 -15.84
C GLY A 12 -0.03 9.30 -15.39
N ILE A 13 -0.38 10.29 -16.19
CA ILE A 13 -1.48 11.23 -15.92
C ILE A 13 -2.82 10.50 -15.93
N VAL A 14 -3.07 9.65 -16.93
CA VAL A 14 -4.30 8.86 -17.03
C VAL A 14 -4.43 7.92 -15.83
N LEU A 15 -3.35 7.24 -15.45
CA LEU A 15 -3.34 6.40 -14.25
C LEU A 15 -3.65 7.21 -12.99
N GLY A 16 -3.00 8.37 -12.81
CA GLY A 16 -3.27 9.26 -11.67
C GLY A 16 -4.74 9.68 -11.59
N TRP A 17 -5.36 9.96 -12.73
CA TRP A 17 -6.79 10.25 -12.81
C TRP A 17 -7.66 9.07 -12.38
N ILE A 18 -7.37 7.86 -12.87
CA ILE A 18 -8.11 6.65 -12.53
C ILE A 18 -7.97 6.32 -11.04
N LEU A 19 -6.80 6.55 -10.43
CA LEU A 19 -6.57 6.27 -9.00
C LEU A 19 -7.24 7.31 -8.08
N ILE A 20 -7.37 8.56 -8.49
CA ILE A 20 -7.85 9.66 -7.62
C ILE A 20 -9.36 9.87 -7.75
N VAL A 21 -9.89 9.84 -8.97
CA VAL A 21 -11.28 10.26 -9.24
C VAL A 21 -12.33 9.29 -8.72
N PRO A 22 -12.24 7.96 -8.93
CA PRO A 22 -13.25 7.03 -8.46
C PRO A 22 -13.43 7.01 -6.94
N PRO A 23 -12.37 6.99 -6.09
CA PRO A 23 -12.54 7.02 -4.63
C PRO A 23 -13.23 8.27 -4.10
N ILE A 24 -13.07 9.42 -4.81
CA ILE A 24 -13.68 10.70 -4.40
C ILE A 24 -15.17 10.73 -4.73
N ILE A 25 -15.57 10.19 -5.89
CA ILE A 25 -16.95 10.26 -6.39
C ILE A 25 -17.82 9.16 -5.81
N MET A 26 -17.24 7.99 -5.52
CA MET A 26 -18.01 6.80 -5.13
C MET A 26 -18.23 6.71 -3.64
N ARG A 27 -19.48 6.36 -3.23
CA ARG A 27 -19.87 6.09 -1.84
C ARG A 27 -19.16 4.86 -1.28
N HIS A 28 -19.04 4.81 0.05
CA HIS A 28 -18.33 3.81 0.88
C HIS A 28 -18.57 2.33 0.50
N ASP A 29 -19.73 1.98 -0.06
CA ASP A 29 -20.07 0.59 -0.40
C ASP A 29 -19.34 0.04 -1.64
N ILE A 30 -18.63 0.91 -2.38
CA ILE A 30 -17.98 0.57 -3.67
C ILE A 30 -16.46 0.53 -3.53
N ILE A 31 -15.90 0.78 -2.34
CA ILE A 31 -14.44 0.83 -2.10
C ILE A 31 -13.71 -0.43 -2.62
N ILE A 32 -14.30 -1.62 -2.42
CA ILE A 32 -13.70 -2.86 -2.90
C ILE A 32 -13.64 -2.90 -4.43
N LYS A 33 -14.67 -2.40 -5.12
CA LYS A 33 -14.68 -2.32 -6.59
C LYS A 33 -13.65 -1.32 -7.10
N CYS A 34 -13.49 -0.18 -6.41
CA CYS A 34 -12.43 0.79 -6.72
C CYS A 34 -11.04 0.18 -6.55
N ALA A 35 -10.80 -0.57 -5.47
CA ALA A 35 -9.53 -1.25 -5.26
C ALA A 35 -9.16 -2.25 -6.39
N TRP A 36 -10.15 -2.97 -6.92
CA TRP A 36 -9.95 -3.83 -8.08
C TRP A 36 -9.65 -3.03 -9.35
N LEU A 37 -10.37 -1.94 -9.57
CA LEU A 37 -10.13 -1.05 -10.71
C LEU A 37 -8.71 -0.46 -10.65
N ASP A 38 -8.29 0.01 -9.50
CA ASP A 38 -6.94 0.54 -9.27
C ASP A 38 -5.86 -0.52 -9.54
N PHE A 39 -6.07 -1.75 -9.05
CA PHE A 39 -5.17 -2.87 -9.28
C PHE A 39 -4.97 -3.17 -10.77
N PHE A 40 -6.07 -3.32 -11.51
CA PHE A 40 -6.00 -3.58 -12.95
C PHE A 40 -5.40 -2.40 -13.72
N SER A 41 -5.66 -1.16 -13.31
CA SER A 41 -5.09 0.03 -13.93
C SER A 41 -3.58 0.11 -13.74
N ILE A 42 -3.08 -0.21 -12.53
CA ILE A 42 -1.65 -0.26 -12.24
C ILE A 42 -0.97 -1.37 -13.06
N LEU A 43 -1.57 -2.57 -13.12
CA LEU A 43 -1.03 -3.67 -13.92
C LEU A 43 -0.98 -3.32 -15.41
N LEU A 44 -2.04 -2.74 -15.93
CA LEU A 44 -2.09 -2.30 -17.33
C LEU A 44 -1.02 -1.25 -17.63
N PHE A 45 -0.87 -0.27 -16.74
CA PHE A 45 0.17 0.76 -16.88
C PHE A 45 1.59 0.15 -16.91
N LEU A 46 1.90 -0.74 -15.96
CA LEU A 46 3.21 -1.39 -15.91
C LEU A 46 3.46 -2.28 -17.14
N TYR A 47 2.43 -2.96 -17.63
CA TYR A 47 2.51 -3.75 -18.85
C TYR A 47 2.78 -2.86 -20.07
N LEU A 48 2.11 -1.72 -20.20
CA LEU A 48 2.36 -0.74 -21.27
C LEU A 48 3.78 -0.19 -21.20
N VAL A 49 4.27 0.12 -20.01
CA VAL A 49 5.66 0.56 -19.78
C VAL A 49 6.64 -0.52 -20.24
N ASN A 50 6.37 -1.79 -19.91
CA ASN A 50 7.21 -2.92 -20.35
C ASN A 50 7.25 -3.07 -21.89
N MET A 51 6.11 -2.85 -22.54
CA MET A 51 6.02 -2.90 -24.02
C MET A 51 6.84 -1.79 -24.71
N ILE A 52 6.88 -0.59 -24.12
CA ILE A 52 7.57 0.57 -24.68
C ILE A 52 9.09 0.51 -24.40
N THR A 53 9.50 -0.17 -23.33
CA THR A 53 10.89 -0.26 -22.91
C THR A 53 11.63 -1.27 -23.79
N PRO A 54 12.70 -0.88 -24.52
CA PRO A 54 13.39 -1.76 -25.46
C PRO A 54 14.24 -2.86 -24.81
N THR A 55 14.42 -2.81 -23.49
CA THR A 55 15.17 -3.82 -22.74
C THR A 55 14.33 -5.07 -22.55
N LYS A 56 14.74 -6.18 -23.16
CA LYS A 56 14.17 -7.53 -22.96
C LYS A 56 14.53 -8.09 -21.58
N SER A 57 14.31 -7.36 -20.52
CA SER A 57 14.49 -7.87 -19.16
C SER A 57 13.13 -8.29 -18.63
N ASP A 58 13.02 -9.48 -18.04
CA ASP A 58 11.80 -10.05 -17.47
C ASP A 58 11.41 -9.35 -16.15
N TRP A 59 11.72 -8.03 -16.03
CA TRP A 59 11.47 -7.24 -14.84
C TRP A 59 9.98 -7.13 -14.50
N PHE A 60 9.13 -7.17 -15.52
CA PHE A 60 7.69 -7.09 -15.31
C PHE A 60 7.20 -8.33 -14.58
N ASP A 61 7.52 -9.53 -15.07
CA ASP A 61 7.06 -10.78 -14.48
C ASP A 61 7.80 -11.12 -13.18
N ALA A 62 9.09 -10.83 -13.12
CA ALA A 62 9.92 -11.19 -11.97
C ALA A 62 9.82 -10.20 -10.79
N LEU A 63 9.56 -8.92 -11.05
CA LEU A 63 9.57 -7.87 -10.03
C LEU A 63 8.23 -7.16 -9.90
N SER A 64 7.71 -6.58 -10.98
CA SER A 64 6.53 -5.69 -10.91
C SER A 64 5.27 -6.44 -10.53
N LEU A 65 5.01 -7.58 -11.17
CA LEU A 65 3.80 -8.36 -10.97
C LEU A 65 3.69 -8.87 -9.51
N PRO A 66 4.69 -9.52 -8.90
CA PRO A 66 4.61 -9.97 -7.52
C PRO A 66 4.46 -8.82 -6.52
N ILE A 67 5.11 -7.67 -6.76
CA ILE A 67 4.99 -6.50 -5.88
C ILE A 67 3.58 -5.92 -5.91
N VAL A 68 2.97 -5.76 -7.09
CA VAL A 68 1.61 -5.23 -7.23
C VAL A 68 0.57 -6.21 -6.66
N CYS A 69 0.75 -7.51 -6.87
CA CYS A 69 -0.11 -8.53 -6.25
C CYS A 69 -0.04 -8.48 -4.72
N LEU A 70 1.17 -8.35 -4.17
CA LEU A 70 1.36 -8.22 -2.72
C LEU A 70 0.70 -6.96 -2.16
N LEU A 71 0.84 -5.82 -2.86
CA LEU A 71 0.17 -4.57 -2.49
C LEU A 71 -1.35 -4.75 -2.44
N MET A 72 -1.93 -5.42 -3.45
CA MET A 72 -3.37 -5.69 -3.50
C MET A 72 -3.82 -6.60 -2.36
N ILE A 73 -3.07 -7.66 -2.06
CA ILE A 73 -3.36 -8.57 -0.93
C ILE A 73 -3.37 -7.81 0.39
N MET A 74 -2.37 -6.98 0.65
CA MET A 74 -2.28 -6.16 1.87
C MET A 74 -3.44 -5.17 1.98
N LEU A 75 -3.79 -4.51 0.89
CA LEU A 75 -4.93 -3.58 0.85
C LEU A 75 -6.24 -4.31 1.14
N MET A 76 -6.46 -5.49 0.55
CA MET A 76 -7.63 -6.31 0.82
C MET A 76 -7.71 -6.76 2.28
N ILE A 77 -6.59 -7.16 2.89
CA ILE A 77 -6.54 -7.50 4.32
C ILE A 77 -7.00 -6.32 5.17
N ILE A 78 -6.49 -5.11 4.91
CA ILE A 78 -6.87 -3.90 5.64
C ILE A 78 -8.38 -3.63 5.49
N LEU A 79 -8.91 -3.70 4.26
CA LEU A 79 -10.34 -3.45 3.99
C LEU A 79 -11.24 -4.48 4.69
N ILE A 80 -10.86 -5.75 4.67
CA ILE A 80 -11.60 -6.83 5.35
C ILE A 80 -11.59 -6.63 6.86
N LEU A 81 -10.42 -6.32 7.45
CA LEU A 81 -10.29 -6.05 8.88
C LEU A 81 -11.11 -4.83 9.29
N CYS A 82 -11.11 -3.76 8.48
CA CYS A 82 -11.94 -2.58 8.72
C CYS A 82 -13.44 -2.91 8.68
N LYS A 83 -13.86 -3.77 7.77
CA LYS A 83 -15.26 -4.17 7.62
C LYS A 83 -15.73 -5.06 8.78
N ILE A 84 -14.91 -6.02 9.21
CA ILE A 84 -15.27 -6.99 10.27
C ILE A 84 -15.22 -6.32 11.65
N PHE A 85 -14.11 -5.68 11.98
CA PHE A 85 -13.87 -5.19 13.35
C PHE A 85 -14.32 -3.75 13.59
N ARG A 86 -14.63 -2.98 12.51
CA ARG A 86 -14.96 -1.56 12.57
C ARG A 86 -14.06 -0.80 13.56
N PRO A 87 -12.73 -0.89 13.40
CA PRO A 87 -11.79 -0.33 14.34
C PRO A 87 -11.87 1.20 14.34
N ARG A 88 -11.35 1.81 15.42
CA ARG A 88 -11.21 3.26 15.48
C ARG A 88 -10.26 3.77 14.39
N PRO A 89 -10.43 5.01 13.89
CA PRO A 89 -9.57 5.55 12.83
C PRO A 89 -8.09 5.49 13.17
N ILE A 90 -7.71 5.73 14.43
CA ILE A 90 -6.31 5.61 14.89
C ILE A 90 -5.78 4.18 14.75
N THR A 91 -6.61 3.18 15.00
CA THR A 91 -6.20 1.77 14.86
C THR A 91 -6.03 1.38 13.39
N ILE A 92 -6.86 1.94 12.48
CA ILE A 92 -6.71 1.74 11.04
C ILE A 92 -5.39 2.34 10.57
N ILE A 93 -5.07 3.57 10.99
CA ILE A 93 -3.81 4.24 10.66
C ILE A 93 -2.62 3.42 11.16
N ALA A 94 -2.66 2.96 12.42
CA ALA A 94 -1.60 2.14 12.98
C ALA A 94 -1.39 0.82 12.20
N LEU A 95 -2.49 0.15 11.83
CA LEU A 95 -2.45 -1.07 11.03
C LEU A 95 -1.87 -0.81 9.63
N SER A 96 -2.27 0.29 8.98
CA SER A 96 -1.77 0.67 7.66
C SER A 96 -0.27 0.96 7.68
N ILE A 97 0.24 1.64 8.72
CA ILE A 97 1.67 1.91 8.90
C ILE A 97 2.45 0.60 9.09
N PHE A 98 1.93 -0.33 9.89
CA PHE A 98 2.56 -1.64 10.08
C PHE A 98 2.60 -2.45 8.78
N MET A 99 1.50 -2.49 8.03
CA MET A 99 1.44 -3.16 6.72
C MET A 99 2.40 -2.51 5.71
N LEU A 100 2.56 -1.18 5.75
CA LEU A 100 3.54 -0.49 4.91
C LEU A 100 4.97 -0.93 5.26
N GLY A 101 5.30 -1.09 6.55
CA GLY A 101 6.60 -1.61 6.98
C GLY A 101 6.86 -3.04 6.46
N LEU A 102 5.86 -3.93 6.53
CA LEU A 102 5.96 -5.27 5.96
C LEU A 102 6.13 -5.25 4.43
N PHE A 103 5.42 -4.34 3.76
CA PHE A 103 5.53 -4.17 2.31
C PHE A 103 6.94 -3.76 1.89
N THR A 104 7.58 -2.82 2.61
CA THR A 104 8.97 -2.41 2.29
C THR A 104 9.96 -3.56 2.42
N VAL A 105 9.80 -4.45 3.41
CA VAL A 105 10.63 -5.65 3.55
C VAL A 105 10.43 -6.60 2.38
N ALA A 106 9.19 -6.83 1.97
CA ALA A 106 8.90 -7.70 0.83
C ALA A 106 9.48 -7.15 -0.47
N VAL A 107 9.35 -5.85 -0.71
CA VAL A 107 9.96 -5.17 -1.88
C VAL A 107 11.47 -5.34 -1.89
N ASP A 108 12.13 -5.19 -0.73
CA ASP A 108 13.58 -5.39 -0.61
C ASP A 108 13.98 -6.83 -0.97
N ILE A 109 13.27 -7.82 -0.43
CA ILE A 109 13.51 -9.23 -0.73
C ILE A 109 13.33 -9.53 -2.22
N PHE A 110 12.22 -9.10 -2.83
CA PHE A 110 11.97 -9.31 -4.26
C PHE A 110 13.02 -8.63 -5.14
N THR A 111 13.44 -7.42 -4.79
CA THR A 111 14.47 -6.69 -5.53
C THR A 111 15.82 -7.40 -5.42
N ASN A 112 16.21 -7.88 -4.24
CA ASN A 112 17.46 -8.59 -4.05
C ASN A 112 17.48 -9.96 -4.74
N LEU A 113 16.35 -10.68 -4.76
CA LEU A 113 16.20 -11.92 -5.51
C LEU A 113 16.34 -11.65 -7.02
N PHE A 114 15.70 -10.60 -7.53
CA PHE A 114 15.83 -10.21 -8.94
C PHE A 114 17.25 -9.85 -9.33
N LEU A 115 18.00 -9.18 -8.43
CA LEU A 115 19.41 -8.83 -8.64
C LEU A 115 20.38 -9.99 -8.39
N GLY A 116 19.90 -11.19 -8.05
CA GLY A 116 20.74 -12.35 -7.76
C GLY A 116 21.56 -12.25 -6.47
N LYS A 117 21.25 -11.31 -5.57
CA LYS A 117 21.98 -11.08 -4.31
C LYS A 117 21.53 -11.98 -3.16
N GLY A 118 20.55 -12.86 -3.38
CA GLY A 118 19.96 -13.71 -2.35
C GLY A 118 18.98 -12.98 -1.45
N ILE A 119 18.53 -13.66 -0.39
CA ILE A 119 17.53 -13.12 0.55
C ILE A 119 18.25 -12.23 1.56
N THR A 120 18.30 -10.94 1.30
CA THR A 120 18.86 -9.92 2.17
C THR A 120 17.89 -8.77 2.32
N ALA A 121 17.80 -8.18 3.51
CA ALA A 121 16.85 -7.11 3.84
C ALA A 121 17.54 -5.99 4.60
N TYR A 122 18.62 -5.44 4.04
CA TYR A 122 19.46 -4.46 4.75
C TYR A 122 18.82 -3.08 4.90
N TRP A 123 18.29 -2.54 3.82
CA TRP A 123 17.75 -1.18 3.83
C TRP A 123 16.31 -1.11 4.37
N SER A 124 15.58 -2.21 4.36
CA SER A 124 14.21 -2.28 4.88
C SER A 124 14.15 -2.47 6.40
N LEU A 125 15.24 -2.95 7.05
CA LEU A 125 15.28 -3.12 8.50
C LEU A 125 15.02 -1.83 9.29
N PRO A 126 15.65 -0.68 8.99
CA PRO A 126 15.32 0.58 9.67
C PRO A 126 13.87 1.00 9.46
N ALA A 127 13.34 0.77 8.26
CA ALA A 127 11.96 1.13 7.91
C ALA A 127 10.94 0.33 8.73
N ILE A 128 11.10 -0.99 8.83
CA ILE A 128 10.17 -1.82 9.60
C ILE A 128 10.27 -1.53 11.11
N ILE A 129 11.46 -1.26 11.65
CA ILE A 129 11.64 -0.87 13.04
C ILE A 129 10.90 0.44 13.32
N ALA A 130 11.07 1.45 12.47
CA ALA A 130 10.39 2.74 12.60
C ALA A 130 8.86 2.58 12.50
N CYS A 131 8.36 1.85 11.51
CA CYS A 131 6.92 1.59 11.34
C CYS A 131 6.35 0.84 12.54
N THR A 132 7.06 -0.14 13.08
CA THR A 132 6.64 -0.90 14.27
C THR A 132 6.59 -0.01 15.50
N ALA A 133 7.60 0.83 15.73
CA ALA A 133 7.66 1.77 16.85
C ALA A 133 6.49 2.78 16.78
N ILE A 134 6.22 3.37 15.62
CA ILE A 134 5.09 4.28 15.41
C ILE A 134 3.76 3.55 15.65
N THR A 135 3.62 2.33 15.16
CA THR A 135 2.41 1.51 15.36
C THR A 135 2.14 1.27 16.84
N ILE A 136 3.16 0.86 17.60
CA ILE A 136 3.04 0.65 19.05
C ILE A 136 2.64 1.94 19.75
N LEU A 137 3.28 3.06 19.42
CA LEU A 137 2.97 4.37 19.98
C LEU A 137 1.51 4.76 19.73
N LEU A 138 1.02 4.63 18.50
CA LEU A 138 -0.37 4.93 18.14
C LEU A 138 -1.36 4.03 18.87
N LEU A 139 -1.06 2.74 19.03
CA LEU A 139 -1.92 1.81 19.78
C LEU A 139 -1.95 2.16 21.27
N VAL A 140 -0.83 2.51 21.89
CA VAL A 140 -0.76 2.96 23.29
C VAL A 140 -1.60 4.23 23.48
N VAL A 141 -1.41 5.25 22.63
CA VAL A 141 -2.21 6.49 22.66
C VAL A 141 -3.70 6.19 22.51
N SER A 142 -4.09 5.30 21.61
CA SER A 142 -5.48 4.89 21.42
C SER A 142 -6.06 4.22 22.66
N ARG A 143 -5.27 3.41 23.38
CA ARG A 143 -5.67 2.77 24.65
C ARG A 143 -5.81 3.76 25.78
N LEU A 144 -4.85 4.68 25.94
CA LEU A 144 -4.88 5.71 26.98
C LEU A 144 -6.07 6.66 26.80
N ALA A 145 -6.38 7.07 25.57
CA ALA A 145 -7.54 7.89 25.26
C ALA A 145 -8.86 7.17 25.66
N LYS A 146 -8.92 5.85 25.49
CA LYS A 146 -10.06 5.03 25.90
C LYS A 146 -10.22 5.01 27.44
N LEU A 147 -9.12 4.80 28.15
CA LEU A 147 -9.12 4.80 29.63
C LEU A 147 -9.56 6.17 30.18
N LYS A 148 -9.01 7.26 29.64
CA LYS A 148 -9.39 8.62 30.03
C LYS A 148 -10.88 8.91 29.82
N ALA A 149 -11.45 8.45 28.71
CA ALA A 149 -12.88 8.60 28.41
C ALA A 149 -13.76 7.80 29.39
N ILE A 150 -13.35 6.59 29.77
CA ILE A 150 -14.07 5.73 30.72
C ILE A 150 -14.07 6.36 32.14
N ILE A 151 -12.89 6.83 32.58
CA ILE A 151 -12.74 7.48 33.90
C ILE A 151 -13.60 8.73 33.96
N ARG A 152 -13.58 9.57 32.91
CA ARG A 152 -14.40 10.79 32.84
C ARG A 152 -15.90 10.48 32.92
N LYS A 153 -16.37 9.41 32.26
CA LYS A 153 -17.77 8.97 32.29
C LYS A 153 -18.16 8.43 33.64
N LYS A 154 -17.24 7.82 34.40
CA LYS A 154 -17.52 7.23 35.74
C LYS A 154 -17.51 8.28 36.86
N MET A 155 -16.84 9.41 36.66
CA MET A 155 -16.74 10.48 37.63
C MET A 155 -17.85 11.56 37.48
N HIS A 156 -18.82 11.39 36.56
CA HIS A 156 -19.92 12.34 36.33
C HIS A 156 -19.50 13.82 36.14
N ILE A 157 -18.28 14.04 35.62
CA ILE A 157 -17.74 15.35 35.25
C ILE A 157 -17.71 15.48 33.74
#